data_0df9e346e7eee4527eb1477393910334
#
_entry.id   0df9e346e7eee4527eb1477393910334
#
_cell.length_a   1.000
_cell.length_b   1.000
_cell.length_c   1.000
_cell.angle_alpha   90.00
_cell.angle_beta   90.00
_cell.angle_gamma   90.00
#
_symmetry.space_group_name_H-M   'P 1'
#
loop_
_entity.id
_entity.type
_entity.pdbx_description
1 polymer ?
#
loop_
_entity_poly.entity_id
_entity_poly.type
_entity_poly.pdbx_seq_one_letter_code
_entity_poly.pdbx_strand_id
1 'polypeptide(L)'
;MKNKQKTPSLDTIRTEIDTIDTQILKLLNKRAQCAIDIAGIKRTKNLKFHSPERERAVLDRLASINKGPFPNDAMKVIFREIMSASLALEQPLKVAFLGPEGTFTNLAAVRHFGSFAQYIPVESIKAVFDAVEYGECHYGLVPIENSNEGVVSYTLDMFMDCELKIAAEVLLEVSHNLLSKSGEKSRIKRIYSHPQGLAQCRGWLEANMPGVPLLDAISTSKAAEIAAADDEAAAIASELAARLYDLKVIKRRIQDKKNNYTRFLVIAKESPKKTGSDKTSIMFSINDKPGALYEVLYPFKQTGINLTKIESRPSKRRAWEYIFFVDMQGHTDDEKISSAIEKVKKNCLYLTVLGSYPVDARLYKR
;
A
#
# COMPACT_ATOMS: atom_id res chain seq x y z
N MET A 1 21.34 55.03 -11.84
CA MET A 1 21.82 54.36 -10.60
C MET A 1 21.15 53.01 -10.49
N LYS A 2 21.89 51.92 -10.73
CA LYS A 2 21.38 50.53 -10.58
C LYS A 2 21.36 50.20 -9.09
N ASN A 3 20.18 50.02 -8.51
CA ASN A 3 19.98 49.51 -7.16
C ASN A 3 20.59 48.08 -7.10
N LYS A 4 21.79 47.98 -6.53
CA LYS A 4 22.33 46.66 -6.14
C LYS A 4 21.47 46.15 -4.97
N GLN A 5 20.51 45.25 -5.24
CA GLN A 5 19.89 44.46 -4.18
C GLN A 5 21.02 43.75 -3.43
N LYS A 6 21.24 44.13 -2.17
CA LYS A 6 22.16 43.42 -1.27
C LYS A 6 21.67 42.03 -1.12
N THR A 7 22.43 41.04 -1.58
CA THR A 7 22.16 39.63 -1.29
C THR A 7 22.08 39.45 0.22
N PRO A 8 21.00 38.90 0.78
CA PRO A 8 20.86 38.74 2.23
C PRO A 8 22.00 37.88 2.76
N SER A 9 22.45 38.13 4.00
CA SER A 9 23.47 37.31 4.64
C SER A 9 22.91 35.92 4.98
N LEU A 10 23.78 34.91 5.14
CA LEU A 10 23.39 33.55 5.53
C LEU A 10 22.58 33.55 6.84
N ASP A 11 22.98 34.37 7.80
CA ASP A 11 22.31 34.47 9.11
C ASP A 11 20.92 35.12 9.00
N THR A 12 20.76 36.11 8.11
CA THR A 12 19.44 36.73 7.82
C THR A 12 18.47 35.67 7.26
N ILE A 13 18.94 34.84 6.31
CA ILE A 13 18.11 33.78 5.73
C ILE A 13 17.76 32.69 6.76
N ARG A 14 18.70 32.31 7.64
CA ARG A 14 18.44 31.36 8.74
C ARG A 14 17.39 31.88 9.72
N THR A 15 17.49 33.16 10.13
CA THR A 15 16.48 33.76 11.00
C THR A 15 15.08 33.81 10.34
N GLU A 16 15.05 34.01 9.03
CA GLU A 16 13.79 33.97 8.29
C GLU A 16 13.20 32.52 8.29
N ILE A 17 14.04 31.49 8.09
CA ILE A 17 13.62 30.08 8.18
C ILE A 17 13.09 29.78 9.58
N ASP A 18 13.77 30.18 10.65
CA ASP A 18 13.33 29.95 12.04
C ASP A 18 11.95 30.60 12.32
N THR A 19 11.72 31.78 11.72
CA THR A 19 10.42 32.45 11.80
C THR A 19 9.33 31.67 11.09
N ILE A 20 9.61 31.17 9.88
CA ILE A 20 8.69 30.33 9.10
C ILE A 20 8.39 29.02 9.85
N ASP A 21 9.39 28.35 10.40
CA ASP A 21 9.21 27.11 11.18
C ASP A 21 8.31 27.33 12.39
N THR A 22 8.45 28.46 13.08
CA THR A 22 7.57 28.86 14.17
C THR A 22 6.12 29.05 13.69
N GLN A 23 5.91 29.63 12.53
CA GLN A 23 4.57 29.79 11.93
C GLN A 23 3.97 28.44 11.53
N ILE A 24 4.76 27.55 10.92
CA ILE A 24 4.36 26.19 10.57
C ILE A 24 3.88 25.46 11.82
N LEU A 25 4.66 25.47 12.92
CA LEU A 25 4.28 24.84 14.18
C LEU A 25 2.95 25.37 14.73
N LYS A 26 2.76 26.70 14.73
CA LYS A 26 1.48 27.32 15.15
C LYS A 26 0.30 26.86 14.31
N LEU A 27 0.49 26.77 12.97
CA LEU A 27 -0.56 26.32 12.06
C LEU A 27 -0.86 24.82 12.22
N LEU A 28 0.15 23.99 12.46
CA LEU A 28 -0.03 22.57 12.76
C LEU A 28 -0.84 22.37 14.05
N ASN A 29 -0.52 23.10 15.13
CA ASN A 29 -1.28 23.03 16.39
C ASN A 29 -2.73 23.49 16.20
N LYS A 30 -2.97 24.58 15.46
CA LYS A 30 -4.32 25.04 15.13
C LYS A 30 -5.10 23.98 14.32
N ARG A 31 -4.45 23.35 13.36
CA ARG A 31 -5.04 22.25 12.56
C ARG A 31 -5.36 21.05 13.43
N ALA A 32 -4.47 20.68 14.35
CA ALA A 32 -4.68 19.58 15.31
C ALA A 32 -5.89 19.85 16.19
N GLN A 33 -6.05 21.08 16.72
CA GLN A 33 -7.23 21.45 17.51
C GLN A 33 -8.52 21.32 16.68
N CYS A 34 -8.54 21.77 15.42
CA CYS A 34 -9.70 21.56 14.56
C CYS A 34 -10.02 20.06 14.34
N ALA A 35 -9.00 19.18 14.30
CA ALA A 35 -9.23 17.75 14.18
C ALA A 35 -9.88 17.18 15.45
N ILE A 36 -9.43 17.60 16.63
CA ILE A 36 -10.04 17.23 17.93
C ILE A 36 -11.50 17.71 17.99
N ASP A 37 -11.79 18.94 17.57
CA ASP A 37 -13.15 19.48 17.57
C ASP A 37 -14.07 18.70 16.61
N ILE A 38 -13.56 18.32 15.42
CA ILE A 38 -14.28 17.47 14.46
C ILE A 38 -14.55 16.09 15.07
N ALA A 39 -13.59 15.52 15.80
CA ALA A 39 -13.76 14.24 16.49
C ALA A 39 -14.93 14.27 17.49
N GLY A 40 -15.02 15.34 18.26
CA GLY A 40 -16.15 15.57 19.18
C GLY A 40 -17.51 15.58 18.45
N ILE A 41 -17.59 16.30 17.32
CA ILE A 41 -18.80 16.38 16.51
C ILE A 41 -19.15 15.01 15.88
N LYS A 42 -18.16 14.26 15.40
CA LYS A 42 -18.40 12.94 14.82
C LYS A 42 -18.94 11.94 15.84
N ARG A 43 -18.39 11.95 17.07
CA ARG A 43 -18.87 11.09 18.16
C ARG A 43 -20.35 11.37 18.50
N THR A 44 -20.72 12.65 18.62
CA THR A 44 -22.11 13.01 18.94
C THR A 44 -23.09 12.66 17.82
N LYS A 45 -22.63 12.65 16.57
CA LYS A 45 -23.48 12.34 15.39
C LYS A 45 -23.32 10.90 14.89
N ASN A 46 -22.58 10.04 15.58
CA ASN A 46 -22.25 8.67 15.19
C ASN A 46 -21.73 8.57 13.74
N LEU A 47 -20.85 9.52 13.34
CA LEU A 47 -20.25 9.54 12.01
C LEU A 47 -18.92 8.77 12.00
N LYS A 48 -18.54 8.27 10.82
CA LYS A 48 -17.26 7.59 10.63
C LYS A 48 -16.11 8.52 11.01
N PHE A 49 -15.18 8.00 11.81
CA PHE A 49 -14.03 8.78 12.25
C PHE A 49 -12.98 8.95 11.15
N HIS A 50 -12.77 7.96 10.27
CA HIS A 50 -11.86 8.01 9.14
C HIS A 50 -12.59 8.04 7.80
N SER A 51 -12.10 8.85 6.84
CA SER A 51 -12.66 9.07 5.52
C SER A 51 -11.52 9.17 4.49
N PRO A 52 -11.17 8.05 3.82
CA PRO A 52 -10.11 8.01 2.81
C PRO A 52 -10.35 8.98 1.65
N GLU A 53 -11.62 9.15 1.24
CA GLU A 53 -12.01 10.08 0.19
C GLU A 53 -11.72 11.53 0.57
N ARG A 54 -11.89 11.89 1.85
CA ARG A 54 -11.57 13.24 2.34
C ARG A 54 -10.06 13.49 2.35
N GLU A 55 -9.27 12.51 2.77
CA GLU A 55 -7.80 12.60 2.73
C GLU A 55 -7.32 12.81 1.29
N ARG A 56 -7.85 12.03 0.35
CA ARG A 56 -7.54 12.19 -1.08
C ARG A 56 -7.90 13.58 -1.58
N ALA A 57 -9.11 14.06 -1.29
CA ALA A 57 -9.56 15.39 -1.69
C ALA A 57 -8.66 16.52 -1.13
N VAL A 58 -8.15 16.37 0.10
CA VAL A 58 -7.20 17.32 0.69
C VAL A 58 -5.88 17.33 -0.09
N LEU A 59 -5.31 16.17 -0.38
CA LEU A 59 -4.05 16.04 -1.10
C LEU A 59 -4.15 16.59 -2.54
N ASP A 60 -5.24 16.29 -3.24
CA ASP A 60 -5.46 16.75 -4.62
C ASP A 60 -5.69 18.26 -4.67
N ARG A 61 -6.45 18.84 -3.72
CA ARG A 61 -6.62 20.29 -3.58
C ARG A 61 -5.29 20.99 -3.31
N LEU A 62 -4.48 20.46 -2.40
CA LEU A 62 -3.17 21.06 -2.09
C LEU A 62 -2.23 21.00 -3.29
N ALA A 63 -2.22 19.89 -4.03
CA ALA A 63 -1.43 19.75 -5.23
C ALA A 63 -1.86 20.73 -6.33
N SER A 64 -3.17 21.02 -6.46
CA SER A 64 -3.69 21.95 -7.48
C SER A 64 -3.35 23.42 -7.20
N ILE A 65 -3.24 23.81 -5.93
CA ILE A 65 -2.92 25.20 -5.53
C ILE A 65 -1.42 25.43 -5.33
N ASN A 66 -0.60 24.38 -5.28
CA ASN A 66 0.84 24.49 -5.11
C ASN A 66 1.50 25.03 -6.38
N LYS A 67 1.96 26.29 -6.33
CA LYS A 67 2.69 26.97 -7.41
C LYS A 67 4.16 27.24 -7.05
N GLY A 68 4.57 26.79 -5.88
CA GLY A 68 5.92 27.09 -5.38
C GLY A 68 6.96 26.03 -5.78
N PRO A 69 8.21 26.22 -5.36
CA PRO A 69 9.31 25.31 -5.63
C PRO A 69 9.19 23.99 -4.85
N PHE A 70 8.29 23.89 -3.86
CA PHE A 70 8.16 22.70 -3.04
C PHE A 70 7.49 21.56 -3.85
N PRO A 71 8.14 20.39 -4.01
CA PRO A 71 7.62 19.32 -4.88
C PRO A 71 6.29 18.75 -4.38
N ASN A 72 5.34 18.52 -5.28
CA ASN A 72 4.03 17.94 -4.93
C ASN A 72 4.14 16.56 -4.30
N ASP A 73 5.09 15.72 -4.72
CA ASP A 73 5.29 14.38 -4.15
C ASP A 73 5.77 14.48 -2.68
N ALA A 74 6.67 15.41 -2.35
CA ALA A 74 7.10 15.67 -0.98
C ALA A 74 5.95 16.26 -0.13
N MET A 75 5.19 17.20 -0.67
CA MET A 75 4.01 17.77 -0.03
C MET A 75 2.99 16.66 0.36
N LYS A 76 2.70 15.74 -0.55
CA LYS A 76 1.77 14.64 -0.29
C LYS A 76 2.23 13.73 0.86
N VAL A 77 3.54 13.45 0.94
CA VAL A 77 4.12 12.66 2.05
C VAL A 77 3.94 13.39 3.38
N ILE A 78 4.34 14.66 3.45
CA ILE A 78 4.25 15.45 4.68
C ILE A 78 2.79 15.59 5.14
N PHE A 79 1.86 15.92 4.22
CA PHE A 79 0.46 16.07 4.60
C PHE A 79 -0.20 14.76 5.01
N ARG A 80 0.25 13.61 4.50
CA ARG A 80 -0.18 12.29 5.00
C ARG A 80 0.23 12.11 6.45
N GLU A 81 1.47 12.41 6.81
CA GLU A 81 1.94 12.33 8.20
C GLU A 81 1.19 13.30 9.11
N ILE A 82 0.92 14.54 8.66
CA ILE A 82 0.11 15.51 9.40
C ILE A 82 -1.32 14.99 9.62
N MET A 83 -1.93 14.35 8.62
CA MET A 83 -3.27 13.78 8.74
C MET A 83 -3.27 12.56 9.67
N SER A 84 -2.30 11.67 9.53
CA SER A 84 -2.13 10.50 10.38
C SER A 84 -1.93 10.89 11.85
N ALA A 85 -1.05 11.85 12.13
CA ALA A 85 -0.85 12.38 13.48
C ALA A 85 -2.13 13.03 14.06
N SER A 86 -2.86 13.80 13.24
CA SER A 86 -4.11 14.43 13.68
C SER A 86 -5.20 13.40 13.96
N LEU A 87 -5.28 12.33 13.18
CA LEU A 87 -6.23 11.24 13.38
C LEU A 87 -5.91 10.44 14.65
N ALA A 88 -4.62 10.24 14.95
CA ALA A 88 -4.19 9.57 16.16
C ALA A 88 -4.57 10.32 17.45
N LEU A 89 -4.74 11.65 17.40
CA LEU A 89 -5.27 12.45 18.52
C LEU A 89 -6.75 12.18 18.78
N GLU A 90 -7.49 11.74 17.76
CA GLU A 90 -8.90 11.36 17.91
C GLU A 90 -9.03 9.92 18.39
N GLN A 91 -8.51 9.00 17.62
CA GLN A 91 -8.42 7.57 17.89
C GLN A 91 -7.37 6.96 16.94
N PRO A 92 -6.41 6.18 17.45
CA PRO A 92 -5.44 5.51 16.60
C PRO A 92 -6.14 4.58 15.59
N LEU A 93 -5.81 4.75 14.32
CA LEU A 93 -6.29 3.87 13.26
C LEU A 93 -5.61 2.51 13.39
N LYS A 94 -6.39 1.44 13.60
CA LYS A 94 -5.86 0.08 13.72
C LYS A 94 -5.84 -0.59 12.34
N VAL A 95 -4.66 -1.09 11.95
CA VAL A 95 -4.43 -1.73 10.65
C VAL A 95 -3.76 -3.09 10.85
N ALA A 96 -4.48 -4.17 10.53
CA ALA A 96 -3.90 -5.51 10.50
C ALA A 96 -3.09 -5.70 9.22
N PHE A 97 -1.96 -6.38 9.30
CA PHE A 97 -1.13 -6.70 8.14
C PHE A 97 -0.43 -8.06 8.31
N LEU A 98 -0.09 -8.70 7.17
CA LEU A 98 0.68 -9.94 7.20
C LEU A 98 2.08 -9.65 7.74
N GLY A 99 2.33 -10.10 8.98
CA GLY A 99 3.57 -9.88 9.72
C GLY A 99 4.78 -10.70 9.22
N PRO A 100 5.89 -10.61 9.93
CA PRO A 100 6.14 -9.73 11.09
C PRO A 100 6.33 -8.25 10.73
N GLU A 101 6.59 -7.40 11.74
CA GLU A 101 6.99 -6.00 11.50
C GLU A 101 8.26 -5.91 10.64
N GLY A 102 8.44 -4.80 9.92
CA GLY A 102 9.59 -4.60 9.01
C GLY A 102 9.46 -5.30 7.65
N THR A 103 8.40 -6.08 7.39
CA THR A 103 8.11 -6.68 6.08
C THR A 103 7.71 -5.64 5.04
N PHE A 104 7.68 -6.03 3.75
CA PHE A 104 7.15 -5.16 2.69
C PHE A 104 5.66 -4.87 2.86
N THR A 105 4.89 -5.80 3.45
CA THR A 105 3.48 -5.55 3.80
C THR A 105 3.37 -4.45 4.85
N ASN A 106 4.18 -4.49 5.91
CA ASN A 106 4.25 -3.42 6.89
C ASN A 106 4.66 -2.07 6.26
N LEU A 107 5.69 -2.08 5.41
CA LEU A 107 6.12 -0.87 4.70
C LEU A 107 5.01 -0.28 3.82
N ALA A 108 4.23 -1.12 3.14
CA ALA A 108 3.09 -0.67 2.34
C ALA A 108 1.99 -0.05 3.21
N ALA A 109 1.70 -0.66 4.39
CA ALA A 109 0.75 -0.14 5.36
C ALA A 109 1.17 1.25 5.87
N VAL A 110 2.42 1.41 6.32
CA VAL A 110 2.96 2.70 6.80
C VAL A 110 2.92 3.76 5.70
N ARG A 111 3.27 3.40 4.46
CA ARG A 111 3.21 4.34 3.32
C ARG A 111 1.79 4.79 2.98
N HIS A 112 0.79 3.95 3.23
CA HIS A 112 -0.60 4.27 2.93
C HIS A 112 -1.27 5.09 4.05
N PHE A 113 -1.13 4.65 5.30
CA PHE A 113 -1.84 5.21 6.45
C PHE A 113 -1.01 6.23 7.26
N GLY A 114 0.30 6.37 6.98
CA GLY A 114 1.22 7.22 7.75
C GLY A 114 1.75 6.54 9.01
N SER A 115 2.65 7.24 9.71
CA SER A 115 3.44 6.63 10.79
C SER A 115 2.71 6.54 12.13
N PHE A 116 1.57 7.23 12.29
CA PHE A 116 0.85 7.35 13.56
C PHE A 116 -0.34 6.38 13.70
N ALA A 117 -0.59 5.52 12.71
CA ALA A 117 -1.54 4.42 12.83
C ALA A 117 -0.95 3.29 13.72
N GLN A 118 -1.82 2.52 14.37
CA GLN A 118 -1.44 1.33 15.11
C GLN A 118 -1.42 0.12 14.17
N TYR A 119 -0.24 -0.41 13.92
CA TYR A 119 -0.03 -1.55 13.03
C TYR A 119 0.00 -2.84 13.84
N ILE A 120 -0.86 -3.81 13.47
CA ILE A 120 -1.03 -5.09 14.17
C ILE A 120 -0.56 -6.21 13.25
N PRO A 121 0.64 -6.78 13.49
CA PRO A 121 1.13 -7.92 12.73
C PRO A 121 0.33 -9.18 13.06
N VAL A 122 -0.09 -9.90 12.04
CA VAL A 122 -0.76 -11.21 12.18
C VAL A 122 -0.06 -12.27 11.33
N GLU A 123 -0.26 -13.53 11.68
CA GLU A 123 0.52 -14.65 11.16
C GLU A 123 0.10 -15.11 9.75
N SER A 124 -1.11 -14.77 9.29
CA SER A 124 -1.63 -15.23 8.01
C SER A 124 -2.54 -14.20 7.35
N ILE A 125 -2.71 -14.34 6.01
CA ILE A 125 -3.68 -13.53 5.26
C ILE A 125 -5.09 -13.73 5.84
N LYS A 126 -5.47 -14.96 6.20
CA LYS A 126 -6.75 -15.23 6.84
C LYS A 126 -6.93 -14.41 8.12
N ALA A 127 -5.91 -14.38 8.99
CA ALA A 127 -5.98 -13.60 10.23
C ALA A 127 -6.12 -12.09 9.98
N VAL A 128 -5.60 -11.55 8.85
CA VAL A 128 -5.86 -10.15 8.45
C VAL A 128 -7.34 -9.95 8.14
N PHE A 129 -7.96 -10.86 7.38
CA PHE A 129 -9.39 -10.80 7.07
C PHE A 129 -10.24 -10.92 8.35
N ASP A 130 -9.95 -11.90 9.20
CA ASP A 130 -10.65 -12.14 10.45
C ASP A 130 -10.60 -10.88 11.36
N ALA A 131 -9.43 -10.25 11.52
CA ALA A 131 -9.26 -9.06 12.36
C ALA A 131 -10.11 -7.87 11.90
N VAL A 132 -10.34 -7.74 10.57
CA VAL A 132 -11.22 -6.69 10.04
C VAL A 132 -12.69 -7.09 10.16
N GLU A 133 -13.02 -8.34 9.87
CA GLU A 133 -14.39 -8.85 9.90
C GLU A 133 -14.97 -8.79 11.32
N TYR A 134 -14.19 -9.20 12.33
CA TYR A 134 -14.60 -9.11 13.75
C TYR A 134 -14.50 -7.70 14.32
N GLY A 135 -13.94 -6.72 13.58
CA GLY A 135 -13.86 -5.32 14.01
C GLY A 135 -12.74 -5.03 15.01
N GLU A 136 -11.78 -5.94 15.16
CA GLU A 136 -10.57 -5.72 15.96
C GLU A 136 -9.68 -4.64 15.32
N CYS A 137 -9.66 -4.63 13.98
CA CYS A 137 -8.98 -3.63 13.16
C CYS A 137 -9.95 -2.93 12.22
N HIS A 138 -9.66 -1.66 11.91
CA HIS A 138 -10.45 -0.86 10.98
C HIS A 138 -10.17 -1.25 9.53
N TYR A 139 -8.91 -1.59 9.25
CA TYR A 139 -8.41 -1.97 7.94
C TYR A 139 -7.48 -3.17 8.03
N GLY A 140 -7.38 -3.90 6.92
CA GLY A 140 -6.37 -4.91 6.72
C GLY A 140 -5.56 -4.62 5.45
N LEU A 141 -4.28 -4.99 5.44
CA LEU A 141 -3.45 -4.91 4.25
C LEU A 141 -2.94 -6.29 3.86
N VAL A 142 -3.24 -6.70 2.63
CA VAL A 142 -2.88 -8.02 2.10
C VAL A 142 -2.23 -7.91 0.72
N PRO A 143 -1.22 -8.73 0.39
CA PRO A 143 -0.65 -8.79 -0.95
C PRO A 143 -1.63 -9.47 -1.91
N ILE A 144 -1.78 -8.96 -3.14
CA ILE A 144 -2.63 -9.56 -4.17
C ILE A 144 -1.84 -10.02 -5.40
N GLU A 145 -0.73 -9.35 -5.70
CA GLU A 145 0.05 -9.63 -6.90
C GLU A 145 1.47 -9.07 -6.77
N ASN A 146 2.44 -9.85 -7.25
CA ASN A 146 3.81 -9.37 -7.45
C ASN A 146 4.17 -9.44 -8.93
N SER A 147 4.85 -8.43 -9.45
CA SER A 147 5.18 -8.35 -10.88
C SER A 147 6.12 -9.45 -11.40
N ASN A 148 6.84 -10.12 -10.50
CA ASN A 148 7.76 -11.21 -10.83
C ASN A 148 7.19 -12.60 -10.52
N GLU A 149 6.43 -12.72 -9.43
CA GLU A 149 5.94 -13.99 -8.89
C GLU A 149 4.48 -14.29 -9.28
N GLY A 150 3.77 -13.26 -9.77
CA GLY A 150 2.36 -13.39 -10.16
C GLY A 150 1.38 -13.18 -9.01
N VAL A 151 0.23 -13.80 -9.12
CA VAL A 151 -0.93 -13.58 -8.25
C VAL A 151 -0.79 -14.32 -6.92
N VAL A 152 -1.12 -13.64 -5.82
CA VAL A 152 -1.25 -14.25 -4.49
C VAL A 152 -2.65 -14.88 -4.38
N SER A 153 -2.75 -16.10 -4.85
CA SER A 153 -4.00 -16.85 -4.99
C SER A 153 -4.82 -16.95 -3.71
N TYR A 154 -4.16 -17.07 -2.57
CA TYR A 154 -4.83 -17.19 -1.27
C TYR A 154 -5.63 -15.95 -0.89
N THR A 155 -5.16 -14.75 -1.26
CA THR A 155 -5.92 -13.50 -1.04
C THR A 155 -7.22 -13.48 -1.84
N LEU A 156 -7.20 -13.98 -3.09
CA LEU A 156 -8.43 -14.10 -3.89
C LEU A 156 -9.40 -15.12 -3.28
N ASP A 157 -8.85 -16.26 -2.80
CA ASP A 157 -9.67 -17.30 -2.17
C ASP A 157 -10.41 -16.75 -0.94
N MET A 158 -9.80 -15.87 -0.14
CA MET A 158 -10.46 -15.26 1.02
C MET A 158 -11.69 -14.39 0.67
N PHE A 159 -11.67 -13.71 -0.49
CA PHE A 159 -12.85 -12.94 -0.93
C PHE A 159 -14.05 -13.80 -1.31
N MET A 160 -13.86 -15.12 -1.53
CA MET A 160 -14.97 -16.01 -1.84
C MET A 160 -15.86 -16.33 -0.62
N ASP A 161 -15.31 -16.12 0.59
CA ASP A 161 -15.94 -16.56 1.85
C ASP A 161 -16.17 -15.41 2.83
N CYS A 162 -15.99 -14.13 2.42
CA CYS A 162 -16.18 -12.96 3.28
C CYS A 162 -16.98 -11.86 2.59
N GLU A 163 -17.54 -10.93 3.38
CA GLU A 163 -18.27 -9.75 2.89
C GLU A 163 -17.41 -8.47 2.85
N LEU A 164 -16.14 -8.56 3.24
CA LEU A 164 -15.26 -7.42 3.25
C LEU A 164 -15.07 -6.81 1.86
N LYS A 165 -14.78 -5.51 1.84
CA LYS A 165 -14.62 -4.73 0.61
C LYS A 165 -13.19 -4.29 0.43
N ILE A 166 -12.79 -4.12 -0.82
CA ILE A 166 -11.55 -3.46 -1.17
C ILE A 166 -11.78 -1.95 -1.03
N ALA A 167 -11.02 -1.31 -0.15
CA ALA A 167 -11.09 0.13 0.11
C ALA A 167 -9.99 0.94 -0.59
N ALA A 168 -8.87 0.32 -0.92
CA ALA A 168 -7.78 0.93 -1.68
C ALA A 168 -6.86 -0.13 -2.29
N GLU A 169 -6.03 0.30 -3.24
CA GLU A 169 -4.85 -0.46 -3.67
C GLU A 169 -3.58 0.32 -3.34
N VAL A 170 -2.51 -0.40 -3.03
CA VAL A 170 -1.19 0.18 -2.73
C VAL A 170 -0.16 -0.52 -3.60
N LEU A 171 0.52 0.22 -4.45
CA LEU A 171 1.64 -0.28 -5.24
C LEU A 171 2.95 0.03 -4.51
N LEU A 172 3.72 -0.99 -4.18
CA LEU A 172 5.01 -0.84 -3.53
C LEU A 172 6.12 -1.40 -4.42
N GLU A 173 7.13 -0.58 -4.70
CA GLU A 173 8.39 -1.07 -5.26
C GLU A 173 9.13 -1.88 -4.20
N VAL A 174 9.38 -3.15 -4.49
CA VAL A 174 10.16 -4.04 -3.62
C VAL A 174 11.63 -3.76 -3.87
N SER A 175 12.27 -3.16 -2.88
CA SER A 175 13.70 -2.80 -2.93
C SER A 175 14.45 -3.55 -1.84
N HIS A 176 15.35 -4.43 -2.27
CA HIS A 176 16.20 -5.20 -1.38
C HIS A 176 17.50 -4.43 -1.09
N ASN A 177 17.86 -4.32 0.18
CA ASN A 177 19.06 -3.65 0.61
C ASN A 177 19.93 -4.62 1.41
N LEU A 178 21.27 -4.52 1.28
CA LEU A 178 22.20 -5.21 2.15
C LEU A 178 22.37 -4.40 3.42
N LEU A 179 22.03 -5.00 4.54
CA LEU A 179 22.00 -4.40 5.87
C LEU A 179 22.94 -5.13 6.79
N SER A 180 23.65 -4.43 7.67
CA SER A 180 24.39 -5.05 8.79
C SER A 180 24.50 -4.10 9.97
N LYS A 181 24.78 -4.64 11.14
CA LYS A 181 24.99 -3.86 12.36
C LYS A 181 26.29 -3.05 12.29
N SER A 182 27.38 -3.63 11.83
CA SER A 182 28.67 -2.96 11.70
C SER A 182 28.67 -1.85 10.64
N GLY A 183 27.94 -2.03 9.53
CA GLY A 183 27.99 -1.15 8.36
C GLY A 183 29.23 -1.38 7.48
N GLU A 184 30.05 -2.38 7.79
CA GLU A 184 31.29 -2.69 7.09
C GLU A 184 31.15 -3.98 6.28
N LYS A 185 31.32 -3.88 4.96
CA LYS A 185 31.22 -5.03 4.05
C LYS A 185 32.25 -6.12 4.35
N SER A 186 33.47 -5.74 4.76
CA SER A 186 34.60 -6.65 5.06
C SER A 186 34.35 -7.56 6.26
N ARG A 187 33.42 -7.18 7.16
CA ARG A 187 33.11 -7.96 8.36
C ARG A 187 32.06 -9.05 8.12
N ILE A 188 31.38 -9.00 6.98
CA ILE A 188 30.26 -9.91 6.68
C ILE A 188 30.81 -11.30 6.36
N LYS A 189 30.44 -12.29 7.18
CA LYS A 189 30.79 -13.71 6.99
C LYS A 189 29.56 -14.57 6.62
N ARG A 190 28.33 -14.05 6.74
CA ARG A 190 27.07 -14.73 6.40
C ARG A 190 25.97 -13.75 6.07
N ILE A 191 25.10 -14.11 5.14
CA ILE A 191 24.00 -13.27 4.70
C ILE A 191 22.69 -14.04 4.85
N TYR A 192 21.73 -13.43 5.53
CA TYR A 192 20.39 -13.98 5.77
C TYR A 192 19.35 -13.27 4.92
N SER A 193 18.39 -14.01 4.40
CA SER A 193 17.14 -13.47 3.87
C SER A 193 16.08 -14.57 3.72
N HIS A 194 14.86 -14.17 3.36
CA HIS A 194 13.89 -15.11 2.81
C HIS A 194 14.42 -15.69 1.48
N PRO A 195 14.20 -16.99 1.18
CA PRO A 195 14.70 -17.62 -0.05
C PRO A 195 14.44 -16.84 -1.32
N GLN A 196 13.23 -16.26 -1.42
CA GLN A 196 12.86 -15.39 -2.54
C GLN A 196 13.72 -14.12 -2.63
N GLY A 197 14.07 -13.48 -1.49
CA GLY A 197 14.95 -12.31 -1.44
C GLY A 197 16.36 -12.65 -1.88
N LEU A 198 16.89 -13.82 -1.47
CA LEU A 198 18.19 -14.33 -1.94
C LEU A 198 18.18 -14.56 -3.45
N ALA A 199 17.13 -15.23 -3.96
CA ALA A 199 17.00 -15.52 -5.40
C ALA A 199 16.92 -14.22 -6.24
N GLN A 200 16.21 -13.20 -5.76
CA GLN A 200 16.07 -11.92 -6.46
C GLN A 200 17.35 -11.05 -6.45
N CYS A 201 18.32 -11.36 -5.59
CA CYS A 201 19.59 -10.65 -5.47
C CYS A 201 20.81 -11.50 -5.88
N ARG A 202 20.58 -12.68 -6.46
CA ARG A 202 21.61 -13.69 -6.70
C ARG A 202 22.77 -13.17 -7.54
N GLY A 203 22.52 -12.54 -8.67
CA GLY A 203 23.55 -12.04 -9.56
C GLY A 203 24.41 -10.96 -8.88
N TRP A 204 23.78 -10.07 -8.13
CA TRP A 204 24.52 -9.06 -7.37
C TRP A 204 25.38 -9.71 -6.28
N LEU A 205 24.86 -10.71 -5.56
CA LEU A 205 25.59 -11.43 -4.50
C LEU A 205 26.81 -12.18 -5.05
N GLU A 206 26.65 -12.91 -6.15
CA GLU A 206 27.75 -13.63 -6.82
C GLU A 206 28.87 -12.67 -7.24
N ALA A 207 28.53 -11.49 -7.74
CA ALA A 207 29.50 -10.49 -8.19
C ALA A 207 30.17 -9.71 -7.05
N ASN A 208 29.48 -9.47 -5.93
CA ASN A 208 29.93 -8.54 -4.89
C ASN A 208 30.30 -9.20 -3.56
N MET A 209 29.78 -10.41 -3.29
CA MET A 209 29.95 -11.17 -2.03
C MET A 209 30.31 -12.64 -2.34
N PRO A 210 31.28 -12.91 -3.24
CA PRO A 210 31.61 -14.29 -3.60
C PRO A 210 32.08 -15.08 -2.38
N GLY A 211 31.62 -16.32 -2.25
CA GLY A 211 32.02 -17.23 -1.18
C GLY A 211 31.39 -16.96 0.20
N VAL A 212 30.58 -15.91 0.36
CA VAL A 212 29.86 -15.68 1.61
C VAL A 212 28.63 -16.58 1.66
N PRO A 213 28.44 -17.41 2.72
CA PRO A 213 27.29 -18.28 2.88
C PRO A 213 25.98 -17.49 2.90
N LEU A 214 24.99 -17.99 2.13
CA LEU A 214 23.64 -17.46 2.07
C LEU A 214 22.74 -18.39 2.88
N LEU A 215 22.01 -17.86 3.86
CA LEU A 215 21.24 -18.60 4.83
C LEU A 215 19.78 -18.17 4.80
N ASP A 216 18.88 -19.15 4.81
CA ASP A 216 17.44 -18.93 4.76
C ASP A 216 16.90 -18.42 6.10
N ALA A 217 16.00 -17.46 6.03
CA ALA A 217 15.17 -16.99 7.14
C ALA A 217 13.69 -17.03 6.73
N ILE A 218 12.80 -17.19 7.71
CA ILE A 218 11.34 -17.26 7.47
C ILE A 218 10.76 -15.99 6.85
N SER A 219 11.44 -14.84 7.01
CA SER A 219 11.10 -13.57 6.37
C SER A 219 12.33 -12.68 6.23
N THR A 220 12.27 -11.67 5.36
CA THR A 220 13.32 -10.65 5.24
C THR A 220 13.48 -9.84 6.53
N SER A 221 12.40 -9.64 7.28
CA SER A 221 12.43 -8.96 8.59
C SER A 221 13.11 -9.82 9.66
N LYS A 222 12.84 -11.13 9.70
CA LYS A 222 13.55 -12.05 10.62
C LYS A 222 15.05 -12.13 10.30
N ALA A 223 15.42 -12.06 9.03
CA ALA A 223 16.82 -11.94 8.63
C ALA A 223 17.47 -10.67 9.20
N ALA A 224 16.77 -9.54 9.16
CA ALA A 224 17.25 -8.28 9.75
C ALA A 224 17.41 -8.39 11.28
N GLU A 225 16.46 -9.01 11.97
CA GLU A 225 16.54 -9.28 13.40
C GLU A 225 17.78 -10.13 13.76
N ILE A 226 18.05 -11.18 12.98
CA ILE A 226 19.24 -12.01 13.15
C ILE A 226 20.53 -11.18 12.96
N ALA A 227 20.59 -10.37 11.90
CA ALA A 227 21.75 -9.53 11.61
C ALA A 227 21.97 -8.43 12.67
N ALA A 228 20.94 -8.00 13.39
CA ALA A 228 21.05 -7.04 14.48
C ALA A 228 21.74 -7.65 15.73
N ALA A 229 21.64 -8.95 15.90
CA ALA A 229 22.26 -9.68 17.01
C ALA A 229 23.71 -10.12 16.74
N ASP A 230 24.22 -9.96 15.51
CA ASP A 230 25.49 -10.52 15.08
C ASP A 230 26.28 -9.54 14.18
N ASP A 231 27.45 -9.08 14.65
CA ASP A 231 28.31 -8.12 13.94
C ASP A 231 28.92 -8.68 12.63
N GLU A 232 28.97 -10.01 12.46
CA GLU A 232 29.47 -10.69 11.26
C GLU A 232 28.35 -11.12 10.30
N ALA A 233 27.10 -10.86 10.67
CA ALA A 233 25.94 -11.15 9.83
C ALA A 233 25.49 -9.92 9.05
N ALA A 234 24.93 -10.20 7.87
CA ALA A 234 24.16 -9.23 7.11
C ALA A 234 22.77 -9.79 6.75
N ALA A 235 21.84 -8.91 6.48
CA ALA A 235 20.51 -9.25 5.99
C ALA A 235 20.22 -8.59 4.65
N ILE A 236 19.44 -9.28 3.81
CA ILE A 236 18.78 -8.65 2.67
C ILE A 236 17.33 -8.39 3.08
N ALA A 237 16.99 -7.10 3.23
CA ALA A 237 15.68 -6.69 3.73
C ALA A 237 15.26 -5.29 3.25
N SER A 238 14.08 -4.86 3.73
CA SER A 238 13.50 -3.55 3.45
C SER A 238 14.24 -2.42 4.21
N GLU A 239 14.07 -1.18 3.77
CA GLU A 239 14.57 -0.01 4.51
C GLU A 239 13.85 0.18 5.85
N LEU A 240 12.59 -0.26 5.95
CA LEU A 240 11.86 -0.23 7.21
C LEU A 240 12.48 -1.18 8.25
N ALA A 241 12.89 -2.39 7.81
CA ALA A 241 13.59 -3.33 8.67
C ALA A 241 14.95 -2.76 9.15
N ALA A 242 15.67 -2.02 8.29
CA ALA A 242 16.90 -1.35 8.69
C ALA A 242 16.67 -0.37 9.87
N ARG A 243 15.61 0.42 9.80
CA ARG A 243 15.24 1.37 10.88
C ARG A 243 14.75 0.66 12.14
N LEU A 244 13.93 -0.38 11.97
CA LEU A 244 13.35 -1.11 13.10
C LEU A 244 14.41 -1.82 13.95
N TYR A 245 15.43 -2.38 13.31
CA TYR A 245 16.49 -3.16 13.97
C TYR A 245 17.80 -2.40 14.11
N ASP A 246 17.81 -1.09 13.88
CA ASP A 246 19.01 -0.21 13.95
C ASP A 246 20.19 -0.74 13.12
N LEU A 247 19.90 -1.20 11.90
CA LEU A 247 20.91 -1.69 10.96
C LEU A 247 21.36 -0.60 9.99
N LYS A 248 22.65 -0.60 9.69
CA LYS A 248 23.24 0.28 8.68
C LYS A 248 23.04 -0.30 7.28
N VAL A 249 22.64 0.57 6.34
CA VAL A 249 22.50 0.19 4.93
C VAL A 249 23.88 0.22 4.24
N ILE A 250 24.45 -0.95 3.94
CA ILE A 250 25.71 -1.08 3.21
C ILE A 250 25.52 -0.76 1.74
N LYS A 251 24.48 -1.35 1.13
CA LYS A 251 24.13 -1.11 -0.27
C LYS A 251 22.62 -1.13 -0.46
N ARG A 252 22.11 -0.13 -1.19
CA ARG A 252 20.70 -0.04 -1.56
C ARG A 252 20.45 -0.72 -2.89
N ARG A 253 19.22 -1.28 -3.05
CA ARG A 253 18.67 -1.75 -4.33
C ARG A 253 19.57 -2.79 -5.01
N ILE A 254 19.88 -3.87 -4.28
CA ILE A 254 20.76 -4.94 -4.76
C ILE A 254 20.03 -6.02 -5.57
N GLN A 255 18.71 -5.91 -5.75
CA GLN A 255 17.94 -6.84 -6.58
C GLN A 255 18.35 -6.75 -8.05
N ASP A 256 18.41 -7.91 -8.72
CA ASP A 256 18.86 -8.03 -10.12
C ASP A 256 17.87 -7.37 -11.10
N LYS A 257 16.56 -7.49 -10.83
CA LYS A 257 15.50 -6.87 -11.64
C LYS A 257 15.03 -5.56 -11.00
N LYS A 258 15.09 -4.45 -11.74
CA LYS A 258 14.75 -3.11 -11.24
C LYS A 258 13.23 -2.86 -11.08
N ASN A 259 12.40 -3.60 -11.83
CA ASN A 259 10.94 -3.38 -11.87
C ASN A 259 10.21 -4.47 -11.07
N ASN A 260 10.49 -4.55 -9.77
CA ASN A 260 9.81 -5.46 -8.86
C ASN A 260 8.78 -4.67 -8.05
N TYR A 261 7.51 -4.86 -8.35
CA TYR A 261 6.41 -4.21 -7.65
C TYR A 261 5.48 -5.25 -7.04
N THR A 262 5.04 -4.99 -5.82
CA THR A 262 3.93 -5.73 -5.21
C THR A 262 2.72 -4.81 -5.09
N ARG A 263 1.59 -5.30 -5.58
CA ARG A 263 0.28 -4.68 -5.40
C ARG A 263 -0.35 -5.28 -4.15
N PHE A 264 -0.75 -4.42 -3.24
CA PHE A 264 -1.50 -4.76 -2.03
C PHE A 264 -2.92 -4.22 -2.13
N LEU A 265 -3.84 -4.88 -1.44
CA LEU A 265 -5.19 -4.40 -1.23
C LEU A 265 -5.38 -4.00 0.21
N VAL A 266 -6.05 -2.86 0.40
CA VAL A 266 -6.60 -2.44 1.69
C VAL A 266 -8.02 -2.99 1.76
N ILE A 267 -8.28 -3.83 2.75
CA ILE A 267 -9.61 -4.40 3.00
C ILE A 267 -10.28 -3.69 4.18
N ALA A 268 -11.59 -3.52 4.09
CA ALA A 268 -12.42 -2.87 5.10
C ALA A 268 -13.85 -3.41 5.04
N LYS A 269 -14.69 -3.04 6.01
CA LYS A 269 -16.13 -3.41 6.01
C LYS A 269 -16.93 -2.71 4.91
N GLU A 270 -16.46 -1.57 4.42
CA GLU A 270 -17.15 -0.76 3.42
C GLU A 270 -16.19 -0.21 2.36
N SER A 271 -16.72 0.03 1.16
CA SER A 271 -16.00 0.74 0.09
C SER A 271 -16.00 2.25 0.35
N PRO A 272 -14.95 2.98 -0.07
CA PRO A 272 -14.91 4.43 -0.04
C PRO A 272 -15.91 5.02 -1.06
N LYS A 273 -16.18 6.31 -0.93
CA LYS A 273 -16.96 7.06 -1.92
C LYS A 273 -16.14 7.35 -3.18
N LYS A 274 -16.84 7.60 -4.28
CA LYS A 274 -16.25 7.96 -5.56
C LYS A 274 -15.28 9.14 -5.47
N THR A 275 -14.11 9.00 -6.14
CA THR A 275 -13.06 10.03 -6.20
C THR A 275 -12.86 10.61 -7.61
N GLY A 276 -13.43 9.97 -8.63
CA GLY A 276 -13.27 10.37 -10.03
C GLY A 276 -12.07 9.69 -10.74
N SER A 277 -11.20 9.01 -10.00
CA SER A 277 -10.15 8.15 -10.56
C SER A 277 -10.15 6.83 -9.80
N ASP A 278 -11.15 6.01 -10.12
CA ASP A 278 -11.49 4.82 -9.36
C ASP A 278 -11.38 3.56 -10.22
N LYS A 279 -11.28 2.43 -9.54
CA LYS A 279 -11.33 1.08 -10.06
C LYS A 279 -12.41 0.31 -9.29
N THR A 280 -13.13 -0.55 -9.99
CA THR A 280 -14.07 -1.50 -9.41
C THR A 280 -13.55 -2.91 -9.62
N SER A 281 -13.54 -3.70 -8.56
CA SER A 281 -13.26 -5.14 -8.61
C SER A 281 -14.54 -5.93 -8.39
N ILE A 282 -14.76 -6.92 -9.23
CA ILE A 282 -15.88 -7.87 -9.11
C ILE A 282 -15.36 -9.30 -9.10
N MET A 283 -16.11 -10.20 -8.51
CA MET A 283 -15.97 -11.64 -8.72
C MET A 283 -17.29 -12.23 -9.23
N PHE A 284 -17.21 -13.22 -10.10
CA PHE A 284 -18.39 -13.89 -10.65
C PHE A 284 -18.08 -15.34 -11.04
N SER A 285 -19.10 -16.17 -11.08
CA SER A 285 -19.05 -17.51 -11.65
C SER A 285 -20.03 -17.65 -12.81
N ILE A 286 -19.70 -18.48 -13.79
CA ILE A 286 -20.46 -18.71 -15.00
C ILE A 286 -20.74 -20.18 -15.22
N ASN A 287 -21.77 -20.48 -16.01
CA ASN A 287 -22.01 -21.86 -16.46
C ASN A 287 -20.87 -22.33 -17.37
N ASP A 288 -20.49 -23.59 -17.25
CA ASP A 288 -19.52 -24.22 -18.16
C ASP A 288 -20.22 -24.57 -19.47
N LYS A 289 -20.18 -23.61 -20.41
CA LYS A 289 -20.69 -23.75 -21.78
C LYS A 289 -19.82 -22.95 -22.75
N PRO A 290 -19.74 -23.38 -24.04
CA PRO A 290 -19.02 -22.62 -25.06
C PRO A 290 -19.54 -21.16 -25.16
N GLY A 291 -18.59 -20.20 -25.15
CA GLY A 291 -18.92 -18.77 -25.27
C GLY A 291 -19.35 -18.06 -23.99
N ALA A 292 -19.54 -18.76 -22.85
CA ALA A 292 -20.03 -18.15 -21.59
C ALA A 292 -19.19 -16.96 -21.15
N LEU A 293 -17.87 -17.09 -21.15
CA LEU A 293 -16.98 -15.97 -20.76
C LEU A 293 -17.10 -14.79 -21.75
N TYR A 294 -17.25 -15.05 -23.04
CA TYR A 294 -17.47 -13.98 -24.03
C TYR A 294 -18.76 -13.23 -23.74
N GLU A 295 -19.87 -13.92 -23.44
CA GLU A 295 -21.16 -13.30 -23.12
C GLU A 295 -21.07 -12.38 -21.90
N VAL A 296 -20.27 -12.77 -20.90
CA VAL A 296 -20.03 -11.96 -19.69
C VAL A 296 -19.14 -10.75 -19.98
N LEU A 297 -18.13 -10.88 -20.85
CA LEU A 297 -17.21 -9.79 -21.17
C LEU A 297 -17.79 -8.79 -22.21
N TYR A 298 -18.76 -9.21 -23.00
CA TYR A 298 -19.35 -8.41 -24.08
C TYR A 298 -19.99 -7.08 -23.60
N PRO A 299 -20.75 -7.01 -22.49
CA PRO A 299 -21.26 -5.75 -21.96
C PRO A 299 -20.19 -4.69 -21.67
N PHE A 300 -19.00 -5.07 -21.20
CA PHE A 300 -17.90 -4.14 -20.96
C PHE A 300 -17.39 -3.52 -22.27
N LYS A 301 -17.27 -4.34 -23.33
CA LYS A 301 -16.92 -3.86 -24.67
C LYS A 301 -17.97 -2.87 -25.18
N GLN A 302 -19.25 -3.22 -25.10
CA GLN A 302 -20.34 -2.37 -25.57
C GLN A 302 -20.39 -1.01 -24.89
N THR A 303 -20.08 -0.97 -23.60
CA THR A 303 -20.08 0.27 -22.81
C THR A 303 -18.72 0.98 -22.83
N GLY A 304 -17.69 0.43 -23.52
CA GLY A 304 -16.34 1.00 -23.57
C GLY A 304 -15.70 1.10 -22.18
N ILE A 305 -15.90 0.10 -21.32
CA ILE A 305 -15.25 -0.02 -20.01
C ILE A 305 -13.96 -0.80 -20.20
N ASN A 306 -12.85 -0.21 -19.75
CA ASN A 306 -11.55 -0.88 -19.80
C ASN A 306 -11.39 -1.83 -18.63
N LEU A 307 -11.09 -3.10 -18.91
CA LEU A 307 -10.71 -4.10 -17.92
C LEU A 307 -9.20 -4.06 -17.73
N THR A 308 -8.76 -3.96 -16.48
CA THR A 308 -7.33 -3.84 -16.15
C THR A 308 -6.73 -5.13 -15.63
N LYS A 309 -7.56 -6.08 -15.21
CA LYS A 309 -7.17 -7.43 -14.76
C LYS A 309 -8.31 -8.40 -14.99
N ILE A 310 -7.96 -9.63 -15.34
CA ILE A 310 -8.83 -10.80 -15.28
C ILE A 310 -8.02 -11.98 -14.74
N GLU A 311 -8.57 -12.69 -13.77
CA GLU A 311 -7.97 -13.85 -13.14
C GLU A 311 -9.03 -14.90 -12.93
N SER A 312 -8.72 -16.18 -13.17
CA SER A 312 -9.65 -17.29 -12.94
C SER A 312 -9.11 -18.21 -11.84
N ARG A 313 -10.00 -18.65 -10.95
CA ARG A 313 -9.68 -19.55 -9.85
C ARG A 313 -10.70 -20.68 -9.75
N PRO A 314 -10.28 -21.95 -9.48
CA PRO A 314 -11.21 -23.00 -9.13
C PRO A 314 -12.02 -22.61 -7.88
N SER A 315 -13.34 -22.84 -7.91
CA SER A 315 -14.22 -22.49 -6.77
C SER A 315 -13.93 -23.31 -5.50
N LYS A 316 -13.28 -24.47 -5.65
CA LYS A 316 -13.06 -25.49 -4.60
C LYS A 316 -14.36 -26.04 -3.98
N ARG A 317 -15.52 -25.54 -4.41
CA ARG A 317 -16.84 -26.00 -3.95
C ARG A 317 -17.40 -27.09 -4.87
N ARG A 318 -17.14 -26.99 -6.16
CA ARG A 318 -17.50 -27.99 -7.18
C ARG A 318 -16.35 -28.21 -8.13
N ALA A 319 -16.17 -29.44 -8.60
CA ALA A 319 -15.17 -29.78 -9.61
C ALA A 319 -15.49 -29.02 -10.90
N TRP A 320 -14.45 -28.43 -11.51
CA TRP A 320 -14.52 -27.70 -12.77
C TRP A 320 -15.35 -26.40 -12.75
N GLU A 321 -15.78 -25.91 -11.58
CA GLU A 321 -16.38 -24.59 -11.41
C GLU A 321 -15.28 -23.55 -11.18
N TYR A 322 -15.32 -22.48 -11.98
CA TYR A 322 -14.36 -21.37 -11.90
C TYR A 322 -15.02 -20.09 -11.44
N ILE A 323 -14.27 -19.35 -10.62
CA ILE A 323 -14.58 -17.99 -10.19
C ILE A 323 -13.64 -17.06 -10.92
N PHE A 324 -14.18 -16.02 -11.54
CA PHE A 324 -13.44 -14.99 -12.23
C PHE A 324 -13.39 -13.73 -11.39
N PHE A 325 -12.19 -13.17 -11.27
CA PHE A 325 -11.94 -11.88 -10.64
C PHE A 325 -11.58 -10.87 -11.73
N VAL A 326 -12.29 -9.76 -11.79
CA VAL A 326 -12.10 -8.74 -12.82
C VAL A 326 -11.99 -7.37 -12.18
N ASP A 327 -10.92 -6.64 -12.54
CA ASP A 327 -10.77 -5.23 -12.23
C ASP A 327 -11.13 -4.39 -13.45
N MET A 328 -11.96 -3.36 -13.28
CA MET A 328 -12.37 -2.41 -14.31
C MET A 328 -12.17 -0.96 -13.87
N GLN A 329 -11.90 -0.07 -14.81
CA GLN A 329 -11.85 1.36 -14.56
C GLN A 329 -13.25 1.94 -14.33
N GLY A 330 -13.39 2.79 -13.30
CA GLY A 330 -14.61 3.48 -12.93
C GLY A 330 -15.16 3.04 -11.57
N HIS A 331 -16.14 3.74 -11.07
CA HIS A 331 -16.81 3.52 -9.80
C HIS A 331 -18.22 3.00 -9.99
N THR A 332 -18.74 2.18 -9.09
CA THR A 332 -20.13 1.66 -9.16
C THR A 332 -21.20 2.74 -9.12
N ASP A 333 -20.90 3.93 -8.57
CA ASP A 333 -21.81 5.08 -8.63
C ASP A 333 -21.86 5.74 -10.03
N ASP A 334 -21.03 5.33 -10.97
CA ASP A 334 -21.13 5.73 -12.37
C ASP A 334 -22.22 4.90 -13.04
N GLU A 335 -23.23 5.55 -13.63
CA GLU A 335 -24.34 4.90 -14.32
C GLU A 335 -23.84 3.90 -15.39
N LYS A 336 -22.76 4.25 -16.07
CA LYS A 336 -22.10 3.40 -17.06
C LYS A 336 -21.61 2.08 -16.45
N ILE A 337 -20.99 2.14 -15.27
CA ILE A 337 -20.43 0.98 -14.56
C ILE A 337 -21.55 0.12 -13.95
N SER A 338 -22.48 0.74 -13.23
CA SER A 338 -23.61 0.03 -12.64
C SER A 338 -24.46 -0.69 -13.69
N SER A 339 -24.77 -0.01 -14.80
CA SER A 339 -25.53 -0.62 -15.92
C SER A 339 -24.78 -1.80 -16.55
N ALA A 340 -23.47 -1.71 -16.71
CA ALA A 340 -22.66 -2.81 -17.25
C ALA A 340 -22.67 -4.01 -16.29
N ILE A 341 -22.47 -3.78 -14.98
CA ILE A 341 -22.50 -4.83 -13.95
C ILE A 341 -23.86 -5.54 -13.93
N GLU A 342 -24.98 -4.81 -14.02
CA GLU A 342 -26.30 -5.41 -14.07
C GLU A 342 -26.52 -6.29 -15.32
N LYS A 343 -25.97 -5.90 -16.48
CA LYS A 343 -25.99 -6.73 -17.68
C LYS A 343 -25.13 -7.99 -17.52
N VAL A 344 -23.94 -7.86 -16.95
CA VAL A 344 -23.02 -8.98 -16.66
C VAL A 344 -23.69 -9.97 -15.71
N LYS A 345 -24.32 -9.48 -14.64
CA LYS A 345 -25.00 -10.30 -13.63
C LYS A 345 -26.04 -11.25 -14.21
N LYS A 346 -26.73 -10.84 -15.29
CA LYS A 346 -27.74 -11.70 -15.98
C LYS A 346 -27.13 -12.94 -16.62
N ASN A 347 -25.84 -12.91 -16.95
CA ASN A 347 -25.09 -14.00 -17.60
C ASN A 347 -24.25 -14.82 -16.61
N CYS A 348 -24.32 -14.50 -15.32
CA CYS A 348 -23.53 -15.15 -14.26
C CYS A 348 -24.43 -16.05 -13.39
N LEU A 349 -23.85 -17.08 -12.79
CA LEU A 349 -24.49 -17.84 -11.72
C LEU A 349 -24.62 -16.99 -10.45
N TYR A 350 -23.56 -16.26 -10.14
CA TYR A 350 -23.54 -15.20 -9.15
C TYR A 350 -22.52 -14.13 -9.53
N LEU A 351 -22.69 -12.92 -9.00
CA LEU A 351 -21.75 -11.81 -9.13
C LEU A 351 -21.74 -11.02 -7.83
N THR A 352 -20.52 -10.74 -7.33
CA THR A 352 -20.29 -9.91 -6.14
C THR A 352 -19.35 -8.76 -6.50
N VAL A 353 -19.73 -7.55 -6.10
CA VAL A 353 -18.83 -6.38 -6.13
C VAL A 353 -17.94 -6.43 -4.90
N LEU A 354 -16.64 -6.59 -5.11
CA LEU A 354 -15.64 -6.63 -4.05
C LEU A 354 -15.28 -5.25 -3.53
N GLY A 355 -15.47 -4.20 -4.35
CA GLY A 355 -15.28 -2.81 -3.96
C GLY A 355 -15.05 -1.91 -5.16
N SER A 356 -15.36 -0.61 -4.95
CA SER A 356 -14.92 0.48 -5.82
C SER A 356 -14.00 1.38 -4.99
N TYR A 357 -12.80 1.67 -5.51
CA TYR A 357 -11.74 2.30 -4.72
C TYR A 357 -10.82 3.15 -5.58
N PRO A 358 -10.13 4.15 -4.97
CA PRO A 358 -9.18 5.00 -5.68
C PRO A 358 -8.02 4.19 -6.28
N VAL A 359 -7.68 4.52 -7.51
CA VAL A 359 -6.51 3.96 -8.20
C VAL A 359 -5.22 4.51 -7.58
N ASP A 360 -4.20 3.65 -7.39
CA ASP A 360 -2.85 4.14 -7.10
C ASP A 360 -2.26 4.80 -8.36
N ALA A 361 -2.00 6.11 -8.28
CA ALA A 361 -1.54 6.91 -9.41
C ALA A 361 -0.22 6.42 -10.05
N ARG A 362 0.54 5.56 -9.34
CA ARG A 362 1.78 4.97 -9.85
C ARG A 362 1.55 3.89 -10.91
N LEU A 363 0.38 3.25 -10.91
CA LEU A 363 0.03 2.22 -11.92
C LEU A 363 -0.14 2.79 -13.34
N TYR A 364 -0.39 4.10 -13.47
CA TYR A 364 -0.69 4.75 -14.74
C TYR A 364 0.35 5.81 -15.17
N LYS A 365 1.41 6.00 -14.38
CA LYS A 365 2.58 6.76 -14.86
C LYS A 365 3.36 5.87 -15.82
N ARG A 366 2.96 5.88 -17.12
CA ARG A 366 3.77 5.37 -18.24
C ARG A 366 4.81 6.41 -18.64
#